data_44695199547ce04ff2ed3044cf83043a
#
_entry.id   44695199547ce04ff2ed3044cf83043a
#
_cell.length_a   1.000
_cell.length_b   1.000
_cell.length_c   1.000
_cell.angle_alpha   90.00
_cell.angle_beta   90.00
_cell.angle_gamma   90.00
#
_symmetry.space_group_name_H-M   'P 1'
#
loop_
_entity.id
_entity.type
_entity.pdbx_description
1 polymer ?
#
loop_
_entity_poly.entity_id
_entity_poly.type
_entity_poly.pdbx_seq_one_letter_code
_entity_poly.pdbx_strand_id
1 'polypeptide(L)'
;RANLDLVEVSPNASPPVCRLIDYETYRFEQKKREKEQKKKLILRKKRDVVRELRITSRIDDHDLSKKTENANKFLLEGHKVLFRINFKNAHDEIGLDKRLTKGKAVMKRVQGWLRDYELEKEPNMVGPNSCTMMIRPMKKKI
;
A
#
# COMPACT_ATOMS: atom_id res chain seq x y z
N ARG A 1 3.97 44.40 31.55
CA ARG A 1 3.48 43.03 31.85
C ARG A 1 2.85 42.44 30.61
N ALA A 2 3.47 41.37 30.13
CA ALA A 2 2.95 40.66 28.98
C ALA A 2 1.77 39.75 29.39
N ASN A 3 0.69 39.75 28.60
CA ASN A 3 -0.40 38.77 28.75
C ASN A 3 0.01 37.39 28.26
N LEU A 4 1.13 36.92 28.81
CA LEU A 4 1.74 35.64 28.41
C LEU A 4 1.76 34.68 29.59
N ASP A 5 1.52 33.42 29.28
CA ASP A 5 1.57 32.34 30.25
C ASP A 5 2.88 31.55 30.15
N LEU A 6 3.34 31.04 31.27
CA LEU A 6 4.50 30.17 31.30
C LEU A 6 4.08 28.75 30.91
N VAL A 7 4.60 28.26 29.79
CA VAL A 7 4.28 26.91 29.30
C VAL A 7 5.53 26.04 29.34
N GLU A 8 5.39 24.87 29.94
CA GLU A 8 6.46 23.87 29.99
C GLU A 8 6.50 23.12 28.64
N VAL A 9 7.54 23.38 27.84
CA VAL A 9 7.67 22.84 26.48
C VAL A 9 8.35 21.47 26.48
N SER A 10 9.27 21.24 27.40
CA SER A 10 10.01 19.97 27.51
C SER A 10 10.03 19.50 28.96
N PRO A 11 8.97 18.82 29.45
CA PRO A 11 8.90 18.37 30.83
C PRO A 11 9.95 17.30 31.17
N ASN A 12 10.42 16.55 30.18
CA ASN A 12 11.39 15.48 30.36
C ASN A 12 12.86 15.98 30.36
N ALA A 13 13.08 17.25 30.03
CA ALA A 13 14.40 17.83 30.08
C ALA A 13 14.80 18.11 31.55
N SER A 14 16.08 18.01 31.87
CA SER A 14 16.61 18.31 33.21
C SER A 14 17.60 19.46 33.15
N PRO A 15 17.25 20.71 33.54
CA PRO A 15 15.95 21.14 34.04
C PRO A 15 14.86 21.24 32.94
N PRO A 16 13.56 21.22 33.31
CA PRO A 16 12.48 21.42 32.37
C PRO A 16 12.56 22.75 31.63
N VAL A 17 12.33 22.75 30.33
CA VAL A 17 12.39 23.96 29.52
C VAL A 17 10.99 24.56 29.44
N CYS A 18 10.88 25.85 29.87
CA CYS A 18 9.65 26.61 29.86
C CYS A 18 9.82 27.83 28.96
N ARG A 19 8.69 28.25 28.34
CA ARG A 19 8.64 29.46 27.50
C ARG A 19 7.49 30.35 27.93
N LEU A 20 7.71 31.64 27.86
CA LEU A 20 6.64 32.63 28.04
C LEU A 20 5.98 32.85 26.70
N ILE A 21 4.78 32.31 26.55
CA ILE A 21 3.99 32.40 25.32
C ILE A 21 2.52 32.59 25.68
N ASP A 22 1.75 33.09 24.70
CA ASP A 22 0.31 33.13 24.83
C ASP A 22 -0.23 31.68 24.80
N TYR A 23 -0.84 31.25 25.91
CA TYR A 23 -1.34 29.90 26.07
C TYR A 23 -2.42 29.54 25.03
N GLU A 24 -3.28 30.48 24.69
CA GLU A 24 -4.33 30.25 23.67
C GLU A 24 -3.72 30.01 22.29
N THR A 25 -2.73 30.80 21.91
CA THR A 25 -2.00 30.63 20.65
C THR A 25 -1.25 29.30 20.65
N TYR A 26 -0.56 28.98 21.74
CA TYR A 26 0.13 27.71 21.88
C TYR A 26 -0.81 26.52 21.75
N ARG A 27 -1.95 26.57 22.43
CA ARG A 27 -2.98 25.53 22.37
C ARG A 27 -3.53 25.37 20.96
N PHE A 28 -3.79 26.46 20.27
CA PHE A 28 -4.25 26.45 18.87
C PHE A 28 -3.24 25.81 17.94
N GLU A 29 -1.97 26.18 18.07
CA GLU A 29 -0.87 25.60 17.27
C GLU A 29 -0.72 24.09 17.52
N GLN A 30 -0.81 23.66 18.77
CA GLN A 30 -0.77 22.23 19.11
C GLN A 30 -1.92 21.46 18.48
N LYS A 31 -3.14 21.98 18.54
CA LYS A 31 -4.29 21.35 17.89
C LYS A 31 -4.12 21.29 16.38
N LYS A 32 -3.58 22.32 15.77
CA LYS A 32 -3.31 22.35 14.33
C LYS A 32 -2.28 21.29 13.93
N ARG A 33 -1.20 21.16 14.69
CA ARG A 33 -0.18 20.13 14.45
C ARG A 33 -0.76 18.73 14.59
N GLU A 34 -1.57 18.48 15.61
CA GLU A 34 -2.23 17.18 15.80
C GLU A 34 -3.12 16.81 14.61
N LYS A 35 -3.91 17.77 14.12
CA LYS A 35 -4.76 17.56 12.93
C LYS A 35 -3.94 17.24 11.69
N GLU A 36 -2.83 17.94 11.46
CA GLU A 36 -1.94 17.69 10.34
C GLU A 36 -1.29 16.31 10.43
N GLN A 37 -0.85 15.90 11.63
CA GLN A 37 -0.29 14.57 11.85
C GLN A 37 -1.32 13.47 11.61
N LYS A 38 -2.55 13.64 12.09
CA LYS A 38 -3.64 12.70 11.83
C LYS A 38 -3.94 12.56 10.35
N LYS A 39 -3.97 13.67 9.60
CA LYS A 39 -4.15 13.66 8.14
C LYS A 39 -3.04 12.89 7.45
N LYS A 40 -1.78 13.11 7.85
CA LYS A 40 -0.63 12.39 7.29
C LYS A 40 -0.71 10.89 7.57
N LEU A 41 -1.11 10.49 8.77
CA LEU A 41 -1.29 9.08 9.14
C LEU A 41 -2.40 8.41 8.33
N ILE A 42 -3.52 9.09 8.13
CA ILE A 42 -4.63 8.58 7.31
C ILE A 42 -4.18 8.40 5.85
N LEU A 43 -3.46 9.36 5.30
CA LEU A 43 -2.90 9.26 3.93
C LEU A 43 -1.90 8.11 3.81
N ARG A 44 -1.04 7.90 4.82
CA ARG A 44 -0.12 6.75 4.87
C ARG A 44 -0.88 5.43 4.87
N LYS A 45 -1.88 5.30 5.74
CA LYS A 45 -2.70 4.09 5.82
C LYS A 45 -3.40 3.79 4.49
N LYS A 46 -3.89 4.81 3.80
CA LYS A 46 -4.49 4.65 2.47
C LYS A 46 -3.48 4.19 1.43
N ARG A 47 -2.24 4.69 1.49
CA ARG A 47 -1.16 4.28 0.59
C ARG A 47 -0.70 2.84 0.85
N ASP A 48 -0.74 2.41 2.10
CA ASP A 48 -0.27 1.09 2.51
C ASP A 48 -1.36 0.02 2.41
N VAL A 49 -2.57 0.38 1.96
CA VAL A 49 -3.64 -0.59 1.74
C VAL A 49 -3.29 -1.48 0.55
N VAL A 50 -3.30 -2.78 0.78
CA VAL A 50 -3.06 -3.80 -0.23
C VAL A 50 -4.40 -4.39 -0.66
N ARG A 51 -4.70 -4.31 -1.96
CA ARG A 51 -5.88 -4.93 -2.55
C ARG A 51 -5.50 -6.27 -3.16
N GLU A 52 -6.12 -7.33 -2.70
CA GLU A 52 -5.87 -8.67 -3.20
C GLU A 52 -6.85 -9.02 -4.33
N LEU A 53 -6.29 -9.45 -5.47
CA LEU A 53 -7.07 -9.97 -6.59
C LEU A 53 -6.75 -11.45 -6.75
N ARG A 54 -7.76 -12.28 -6.60
CA ARG A 54 -7.63 -13.72 -6.75
C ARG A 54 -7.92 -14.13 -8.19
N ILE A 55 -7.04 -14.94 -8.74
CA ILE A 55 -7.10 -15.42 -10.12
C ILE A 55 -7.02 -16.93 -10.10
N THR A 56 -7.79 -17.59 -10.96
CA THR A 56 -7.66 -19.03 -11.18
C THR A 56 -6.61 -19.29 -12.24
N SER A 57 -5.96 -20.46 -12.19
CA SER A 57 -4.91 -20.82 -13.15
C SER A 57 -5.43 -20.97 -14.59
N ARG A 58 -6.73 -21.22 -14.76
CA ARG A 58 -7.39 -21.38 -16.05
C ARG A 58 -8.26 -20.18 -16.46
N ILE A 59 -7.95 -19.01 -15.93
CA ILE A 59 -8.71 -17.80 -16.25
C ILE A 59 -8.59 -17.47 -17.75
N ASP A 60 -9.71 -17.12 -18.39
CA ASP A 60 -9.71 -16.65 -19.77
C ASP A 60 -9.26 -15.18 -19.87
N ASP A 61 -8.95 -14.76 -21.10
CA ASP A 61 -8.42 -13.41 -21.33
C ASP A 61 -9.40 -12.31 -20.96
N HIS A 62 -10.70 -12.54 -21.19
CA HIS A 62 -11.73 -11.56 -20.88
C HIS A 62 -11.82 -11.28 -19.39
N ASP A 63 -11.89 -12.32 -18.56
CA ASP A 63 -11.96 -12.17 -17.11
C ASP A 63 -10.64 -11.61 -16.54
N LEU A 64 -9.50 -12.03 -17.11
CA LEU A 64 -8.21 -11.53 -16.71
C LEU A 64 -8.06 -10.04 -17.03
N SER A 65 -8.55 -9.59 -18.20
CA SER A 65 -8.52 -8.17 -18.56
C SER A 65 -9.39 -7.34 -17.62
N LYS A 66 -10.58 -7.82 -17.26
CA LYS A 66 -11.44 -7.15 -16.29
C LYS A 66 -10.78 -6.99 -14.91
N LYS A 67 -10.15 -8.05 -14.43
CA LYS A 67 -9.40 -7.99 -13.15
C LYS A 67 -8.24 -7.03 -13.23
N THR A 68 -7.54 -6.99 -14.36
CA THR A 68 -6.44 -6.05 -14.58
C THR A 68 -6.94 -4.60 -14.61
N GLU A 69 -8.10 -4.35 -15.20
CA GLU A 69 -8.73 -3.01 -15.15
C GLU A 69 -9.03 -2.58 -13.71
N ASN A 70 -9.54 -3.48 -12.89
CA ASN A 70 -9.76 -3.22 -11.48
C ASN A 70 -8.43 -2.92 -10.76
N ALA A 71 -7.37 -3.64 -11.09
CA ALA A 71 -6.04 -3.38 -10.56
C ALA A 71 -5.54 -1.98 -10.95
N ASN A 72 -5.75 -1.58 -12.21
CA ASN A 72 -5.40 -0.23 -12.66
C ASN A 72 -6.16 0.86 -11.87
N LYS A 73 -7.44 0.63 -11.57
CA LYS A 73 -8.23 1.53 -10.74
C LYS A 73 -7.65 1.64 -9.33
N PHE A 74 -7.28 0.52 -8.71
CA PHE A 74 -6.67 0.53 -7.39
C PHE A 74 -5.32 1.25 -7.38
N LEU A 75 -4.52 1.09 -8.43
CA LEU A 75 -3.26 1.81 -8.59
C LEU A 75 -3.48 3.32 -8.71
N LEU A 76 -4.51 3.75 -9.44
CA LEU A 76 -4.88 5.17 -9.54
C LEU A 76 -5.30 5.74 -8.18
N GLU A 77 -5.92 4.93 -7.33
CA GLU A 77 -6.29 5.32 -5.97
C GLU A 77 -5.08 5.34 -5.02
N GLY A 78 -3.92 4.89 -5.46
CA GLY A 78 -2.70 4.86 -4.67
C GLY A 78 -2.53 3.59 -3.83
N HIS A 79 -3.31 2.54 -4.11
CA HIS A 79 -3.23 1.27 -3.39
C HIS A 79 -2.25 0.30 -4.06
N LYS A 80 -1.62 -0.55 -3.26
CA LYS A 80 -0.85 -1.68 -3.76
C LYS A 80 -1.80 -2.81 -4.15
N VAL A 81 -1.44 -3.58 -5.16
CA VAL A 81 -2.25 -4.71 -5.63
C VAL A 81 -1.45 -5.99 -5.52
N LEU A 82 -2.05 -6.99 -4.87
CA LEU A 82 -1.51 -8.34 -4.78
C LEU A 82 -2.31 -9.26 -5.68
N PHE A 83 -1.67 -9.81 -6.70
CA PHE A 83 -2.28 -10.85 -7.54
C PHE A 83 -1.96 -12.22 -6.96
N ARG A 84 -2.98 -13.00 -6.72
CA ARG A 84 -2.84 -14.36 -6.22
C ARG A 84 -3.48 -15.35 -7.17
N ILE A 85 -2.69 -16.29 -7.68
CA ILE A 85 -3.16 -17.40 -8.49
C ILE A 85 -3.30 -18.63 -7.61
N ASN A 86 -4.48 -19.23 -7.59
CA ASN A 86 -4.74 -20.44 -6.83
C ASN A 86 -4.76 -21.66 -7.76
N PHE A 87 -3.94 -22.67 -7.42
CA PHE A 87 -3.82 -23.93 -8.17
C PHE A 87 -4.53 -25.11 -7.51
N LYS A 88 -5.28 -24.88 -6.44
CA LYS A 88 -5.87 -25.94 -5.61
C LYS A 88 -6.64 -27.01 -6.39
N ASN A 89 -7.29 -26.64 -7.48
CA ASN A 89 -8.11 -27.53 -8.31
C ASN A 89 -7.52 -27.80 -9.69
N ALA A 90 -6.24 -27.49 -9.89
CA ALA A 90 -5.57 -27.71 -11.19
C ALA A 90 -4.94 -29.09 -11.23
N HIS A 91 -5.70 -30.10 -11.67
CA HIS A 91 -5.24 -31.47 -11.75
C HIS A 91 -4.11 -31.70 -12.77
N ASP A 92 -3.99 -30.81 -13.76
CA ASP A 92 -3.03 -30.94 -14.85
C ASP A 92 -1.65 -30.35 -14.53
N GLU A 93 -1.51 -29.68 -13.40
CA GLU A 93 -0.30 -28.95 -13.00
C GLU A 93 0.32 -29.59 -11.78
N ILE A 94 1.05 -30.65 -12.02
CA ILE A 94 1.74 -31.41 -10.96
C ILE A 94 3.15 -30.84 -10.80
N GLY A 95 3.51 -30.43 -9.59
CA GLY A 95 4.83 -29.94 -9.23
C GLY A 95 4.94 -28.41 -9.15
N LEU A 96 5.80 -27.95 -8.24
CA LEU A 96 6.02 -26.53 -7.96
C LEU A 96 6.58 -25.78 -9.17
N ASP A 97 7.49 -26.41 -9.93
CA ASP A 97 8.12 -25.77 -11.08
C ASP A 97 7.13 -25.46 -12.19
N LYS A 98 6.24 -26.40 -12.49
CA LYS A 98 5.20 -26.20 -13.51
C LYS A 98 4.19 -25.13 -13.09
N ARG A 99 3.80 -25.11 -11.81
CA ARG A 99 2.92 -24.11 -11.25
C ARG A 99 3.54 -22.71 -11.29
N LEU A 100 4.81 -22.62 -10.94
CA LEU A 100 5.54 -21.37 -11.00
C LEU A 100 5.66 -20.85 -12.43
N THR A 101 5.99 -21.72 -13.39
CA THR A 101 6.10 -21.35 -14.81
C THR A 101 4.76 -20.84 -15.33
N LYS A 102 3.67 -21.53 -15.04
CA LYS A 102 2.32 -21.11 -15.45
C LYS A 102 1.90 -19.82 -14.76
N GLY A 103 2.18 -19.66 -13.46
CA GLY A 103 1.93 -18.45 -12.72
C GLY A 103 2.67 -17.25 -13.30
N LYS A 104 3.93 -17.41 -13.64
CA LYS A 104 4.73 -16.36 -14.31
C LYS A 104 4.16 -15.99 -15.67
N ALA A 105 3.70 -16.96 -16.45
CA ALA A 105 3.08 -16.73 -17.76
C ALA A 105 1.80 -15.89 -17.63
N VAL A 106 0.92 -16.23 -16.68
CA VAL A 106 -0.31 -15.48 -16.40
C VAL A 106 0.01 -14.06 -15.91
N MET A 107 0.97 -13.92 -15.00
CA MET A 107 1.39 -12.62 -14.49
C MET A 107 2.00 -11.74 -15.58
N LYS A 108 2.73 -12.33 -16.52
CA LYS A 108 3.27 -11.61 -17.68
C LYS A 108 2.16 -11.06 -18.57
N ARG A 109 1.10 -11.82 -18.78
CA ARG A 109 -0.10 -11.34 -19.50
C ARG A 109 -0.76 -10.17 -18.77
N VAL A 110 -0.89 -10.26 -17.46
CA VAL A 110 -1.42 -9.17 -16.61
C VAL A 110 -0.54 -7.92 -16.75
N GLN A 111 0.77 -8.07 -16.69
CA GLN A 111 1.72 -6.96 -16.84
C GLN A 111 1.58 -6.25 -18.19
N GLY A 112 1.22 -6.96 -19.25
CA GLY A 112 0.96 -6.37 -20.55
C GLY A 112 -0.21 -5.38 -20.59
N TRP A 113 -1.16 -5.51 -19.68
CA TRP A 113 -2.33 -4.62 -19.58
C TRP A 113 -2.25 -3.61 -18.44
N LEU A 114 -1.28 -3.76 -17.52
CA LEU A 114 -1.08 -2.83 -16.41
C LEU A 114 -0.49 -1.51 -16.88
N ARG A 115 -0.89 -0.42 -16.24
CA ARG A 115 -0.43 0.93 -16.55
C ARG A 115 0.11 1.62 -15.29
N ASP A 116 1.18 2.38 -15.45
CA ASP A 116 1.75 3.22 -14.38
C ASP A 116 1.97 2.47 -13.07
N TYR A 117 2.61 1.31 -13.15
CA TYR A 117 2.91 0.46 -12.01
C TYR A 117 4.42 0.20 -11.88
N GLU A 118 4.82 -0.14 -10.66
CA GLU A 118 6.14 -0.68 -10.36
C GLU A 118 5.98 -2.07 -9.73
N LEU A 119 6.85 -2.98 -10.12
CA LEU A 119 6.86 -4.32 -9.55
C LEU A 119 7.56 -4.29 -8.17
N GLU A 120 6.82 -4.54 -7.11
CA GLU A 120 7.37 -4.61 -5.75
C GLU A 120 7.92 -5.99 -5.43
N LYS A 121 7.18 -7.04 -5.81
CA LYS A 121 7.62 -8.43 -5.68
C LYS A 121 7.35 -9.17 -6.98
N GLU A 122 8.38 -9.85 -7.48
CA GLU A 122 8.26 -10.69 -8.67
C GLU A 122 7.32 -11.87 -8.42
N PRO A 123 6.70 -12.43 -9.48
CA PRO A 123 5.87 -13.62 -9.35
C PRO A 123 6.66 -14.76 -8.71
N ASN A 124 6.15 -15.27 -7.60
CA ASN A 124 6.76 -16.39 -6.89
C ASN A 124 5.70 -17.24 -6.18
N MET A 125 6.05 -18.49 -5.92
CA MET A 125 5.16 -19.38 -5.17
C MET A 125 5.17 -19.04 -3.69
N VAL A 126 3.97 -18.94 -3.12
CA VAL A 126 3.74 -18.81 -1.67
C VAL A 126 2.99 -20.06 -1.24
N GLY A 127 3.74 -21.04 -0.73
CA GLY A 127 3.19 -22.35 -0.45
C GLY A 127 3.02 -23.21 -1.71
N PRO A 128 2.45 -24.42 -1.59
CA PRO A 128 2.37 -25.37 -2.71
C PRO A 128 1.29 -25.03 -3.75
N ASN A 129 0.28 -24.22 -3.38
CA ASN A 129 -0.91 -24.02 -4.19
C ASN A 129 -1.14 -22.58 -4.65
N SER A 130 -0.26 -21.65 -4.35
CA SER A 130 -0.47 -20.24 -4.63
C SER A 130 0.77 -19.58 -5.23
N CYS A 131 0.55 -18.79 -6.28
CA CYS A 131 1.56 -17.90 -6.85
C CYS A 131 1.11 -16.46 -6.64
N THR A 132 2.00 -15.61 -6.14
CA THR A 132 1.68 -14.21 -5.85
C THR A 132 2.66 -13.26 -6.53
N MET A 133 2.13 -12.11 -6.90
CA MET A 133 2.90 -10.98 -7.42
C MET A 133 2.36 -9.71 -6.79
N MET A 134 3.23 -8.85 -6.31
CA MET A 134 2.82 -7.57 -5.73
C MET A 134 3.31 -6.42 -6.60
N ILE A 135 2.39 -5.51 -6.90
CA ILE A 135 2.67 -4.28 -7.63
C ILE A 135 2.26 -3.06 -6.79
N ARG A 136 2.88 -1.96 -7.06
CA ARG A 136 2.59 -0.68 -6.42
C ARG A 136 2.40 0.41 -7.47
N PRO A 137 1.67 1.50 -7.13
CA PRO A 137 1.55 2.60 -8.06
C PRO A 137 2.91 3.27 -8.28
N MET A 138 3.15 3.69 -9.51
CA MET A 138 4.36 4.45 -9.87
C MET A 138 4.32 5.79 -9.14
N LYS A 139 5.45 6.17 -8.52
CA LYS A 139 5.57 7.49 -7.90
C LYS A 139 5.51 8.56 -8.98
N LYS A 140 4.54 9.46 -8.87
CA LYS A 140 4.50 10.63 -9.73
C LYS A 140 5.73 11.48 -9.45
N LYS A 141 6.57 11.70 -10.46
CA LYS A 141 7.61 12.71 -10.38
C LYS A 141 6.94 14.07 -10.41
N ILE A 142 7.09 14.78 -9.34
CA ILE A 142 6.64 16.17 -9.25
C ILE A 142 7.71 17.06 -9.87
#